data_ec26c59446b55072b689f88095d73b56
#
_entry.id   ec26c59446b55072b689f88095d73b56
#
_cell.length_a   1.000
_cell.length_b   1.000
_cell.length_c   1.000
_cell.angle_alpha   90.00
_cell.angle_beta   90.00
_cell.angle_gamma   90.00
#
_symmetry.space_group_name_H-M   'P 1'
#
loop_
_entity.id
_entity.type
_entity.pdbx_description
1 polymer ?
#
loop_
_entity_poly.entity_id
_entity_poly.type
_entity_poly.pdbx_seq_one_letter_code
_entity_poly.pdbx_strand_id
1 'polypeptide(L)'
;MGVLAFAKDGYLVTFIEFLASVTALNTSHRPCGLFGPAPLTLRNCMTKCLLYLIGFFAILSASLTAQTVPSASPNSDEELRFVVYLSRHGVRSPTGKPSQYNAYSAAPWPDWDVPPGYLTPHGYQLMKLFGVYDRIQLASEGLIIPQGCGEDARITFYADSDQRTRETGKALAEGLLPGCNVQVKSLSEGTNDPLFHPDPNDFGAADQALATAAIAGRIGNDPANLTEAYRPQIAAMDKILATCGVASSTSGKRTSLFDVPSSLAPGKGEHLAELRGPLNSASSLAENLLLEYTQGMSTENVGWGCVTGADIRFLINLHTAATDYTLRTPAIARVQATNLLTDILRSLEQATLNKGVSGASSKPTDRMLFLIGHDTNLTSIAGLLGLNWIVDGRRDDTPPGGALVFELWKNRKSGESSIRTYFTVQTLEQMRTSAELRLSNPPQRVPVFLPGCSKADFSCNWLDFEKTIHGAIDPRSVQSR
;
A
#
# COMPACT_ATOMS: atom_id res chain seq x y z
N MET A 1 32.76 -27.08 -5.52
CA MET A 1 31.68 -28.05 -5.22
C MET A 1 30.39 -27.30 -5.39
N GLY A 2 29.82 -27.29 -6.53
CA GLY A 2 28.76 -28.08 -7.02
C GLY A 2 27.42 -27.46 -6.59
N VAL A 3 26.95 -26.40 -7.31
CA VAL A 3 25.53 -26.01 -7.28
C VAL A 3 24.95 -26.41 -8.64
N LEU A 4 24.10 -27.43 -8.64
CA LEU A 4 23.28 -27.81 -9.79
C LEU A 4 22.16 -26.80 -9.94
N ALA A 5 22.24 -25.95 -10.98
CA ALA A 5 21.12 -25.16 -11.46
C ALA A 5 20.43 -25.98 -12.56
N PHE A 6 19.17 -26.36 -12.32
CA PHE A 6 18.28 -26.86 -13.37
C PHE A 6 17.77 -25.67 -14.16
N ALA A 7 18.27 -25.45 -15.37
CA ALA A 7 17.63 -24.64 -16.38
C ALA A 7 17.17 -25.58 -17.52
N LYS A 8 15.89 -25.91 -17.52
CA LYS A 8 15.18 -26.41 -18.69
C LYS A 8 14.51 -25.20 -19.31
N ASP A 9 15.17 -24.63 -20.35
CA ASP A 9 14.49 -23.90 -21.41
C ASP A 9 15.54 -23.33 -22.35
N GLY A 10 15.42 -23.61 -23.62
CA GLY A 10 16.41 -23.40 -24.71
C GLY A 10 16.83 -21.94 -25.00
N TYR A 11 16.45 -20.97 -24.22
CA TYR A 11 16.77 -19.55 -24.42
C TYR A 11 18.17 -19.16 -23.92
N LEU A 12 18.73 -19.86 -22.97
CA LEU A 12 20.07 -19.54 -22.43
C LEU A 12 21.18 -19.98 -23.39
N VAL A 13 20.99 -21.08 -24.09
CA VAL A 13 21.95 -21.62 -25.08
C VAL A 13 22.07 -20.68 -26.25
N THR A 14 20.95 -20.14 -26.74
CA THR A 14 20.92 -19.20 -27.88
C THR A 14 21.61 -17.86 -27.57
N PHE A 15 21.57 -17.40 -26.31
CA PHE A 15 22.22 -16.16 -25.90
C PHE A 15 23.75 -16.31 -25.78
N ILE A 16 24.22 -17.46 -25.31
CA ILE A 16 25.66 -17.75 -25.18
C ILE A 16 26.28 -17.94 -26.59
N GLU A 17 25.60 -18.62 -27.50
CA GLU A 17 26.08 -18.77 -28.89
C GLU A 17 26.11 -17.43 -29.63
N PHE A 18 25.14 -16.52 -29.35
CA PHE A 18 25.13 -15.17 -29.91
C PHE A 18 26.29 -14.30 -29.39
N LEU A 19 26.61 -14.36 -28.10
CA LEU A 19 27.79 -13.65 -27.53
C LEU A 19 29.11 -14.21 -28.04
N ALA A 20 29.22 -15.52 -28.25
CA ALA A 20 30.40 -16.13 -28.82
C ALA A 20 30.62 -15.72 -30.30
N SER A 21 29.53 -15.57 -31.07
CA SER A 21 29.59 -15.13 -32.45
C SER A 21 29.97 -13.65 -32.57
N VAL A 22 29.55 -12.79 -31.64
CA VAL A 22 29.92 -11.35 -31.63
C VAL A 22 31.38 -11.16 -31.22
N THR A 23 31.91 -11.97 -30.30
CA THR A 23 33.34 -11.92 -29.91
C THR A 23 34.27 -12.47 -31.02
N ALA A 24 33.84 -13.46 -31.77
CA ALA A 24 34.63 -14.02 -32.88
C ALA A 24 34.74 -13.04 -34.08
N LEU A 25 33.74 -12.16 -34.27
CA LEU A 25 33.76 -11.13 -35.32
C LEU A 25 34.68 -9.94 -34.99
N ASN A 26 35.05 -9.75 -33.74
CA ASN A 26 35.88 -8.61 -33.30
C ASN A 26 37.40 -8.89 -33.32
N THR A 27 37.82 -10.12 -33.62
CA THR A 27 39.25 -10.51 -33.65
C THR A 27 39.88 -10.57 -35.08
N SER A 28 39.13 -10.25 -36.12
CA SER A 28 39.61 -10.35 -37.51
C SER A 28 39.77 -9.05 -38.28
N HIS A 29 39.63 -7.89 -37.64
CA HIS A 29 39.84 -6.60 -38.32
C HIS A 29 41.24 -6.03 -38.08
N ARG A 30 42.08 -6.08 -39.09
CA ARG A 30 43.31 -5.25 -39.19
C ARG A 30 42.91 -3.78 -39.30
N PRO A 31 43.73 -2.85 -38.76
CA PRO A 31 43.46 -1.42 -38.87
C PRO A 31 43.56 -0.97 -40.35
N CYS A 32 42.55 -0.25 -40.83
CA CYS A 32 42.59 0.41 -42.11
C CYS A 32 43.67 1.50 -42.09
N GLY A 33 44.75 1.30 -42.86
CA GLY A 33 45.72 2.33 -43.16
C GLY A 33 45.09 3.40 -44.06
N LEU A 34 45.40 4.64 -43.77
CA LEU A 34 45.14 5.82 -44.61
C LEU A 34 45.96 5.73 -45.87
N PHE A 35 45.32 5.98 -47.05
CA PHE A 35 45.75 6.43 -48.34
C PHE A 35 45.27 5.58 -49.54
N GLY A 36 44.32 6.17 -50.29
CA GLY A 36 43.94 5.82 -51.66
C GLY A 36 42.46 6.11 -52.00
N PRO A 37 42.15 6.74 -53.14
CA PRO A 37 40.83 7.24 -53.47
C PRO A 37 39.96 6.17 -54.14
N ALA A 38 38.86 5.77 -53.50
CA ALA A 38 37.76 5.10 -54.18
C ALA A 38 36.40 5.35 -53.46
N PRO A 39 35.42 5.95 -54.11
CA PRO A 39 34.19 6.45 -53.50
C PRO A 39 33.04 5.43 -53.36
N LEU A 40 33.25 4.15 -53.56
CA LEU A 40 32.14 3.14 -53.56
C LEU A 40 32.00 2.25 -52.32
N THR A 41 32.99 2.21 -51.45
CA THR A 41 32.99 1.33 -50.29
C THR A 41 32.33 1.92 -49.04
N LEU A 42 32.27 3.26 -48.90
CA LEU A 42 31.66 3.93 -47.75
C LEU A 42 30.11 3.79 -47.73
N ARG A 43 29.49 3.75 -48.91
CA ARG A 43 28.04 3.66 -49.05
C ARG A 43 27.48 2.32 -48.58
N ASN A 44 28.21 1.23 -48.82
CA ASN A 44 27.81 -0.12 -48.40
C ASN A 44 28.02 -0.37 -46.88
N CYS A 45 28.99 0.32 -46.27
CA CYS A 45 29.24 0.18 -44.81
C CYS A 45 28.19 0.95 -44.01
N MET A 46 27.83 2.17 -44.43
CA MET A 46 26.77 2.96 -43.77
C MET A 46 25.38 2.31 -43.89
N THR A 47 25.05 1.71 -45.03
CA THR A 47 23.76 1.03 -45.24
C THR A 47 23.64 -0.23 -44.38
N LYS A 48 24.72 -0.97 -44.19
CA LYS A 48 24.72 -2.14 -43.29
C LYS A 48 24.64 -1.73 -41.81
N CYS A 49 25.36 -0.69 -41.37
CA CYS A 49 25.22 -0.18 -40.00
C CYS A 49 23.83 0.38 -39.70
N LEU A 50 23.20 1.06 -40.69
CA LEU A 50 21.85 1.59 -40.52
C LEU A 50 20.79 0.47 -40.45
N LEU A 51 20.96 -0.60 -41.23
CA LEU A 51 20.07 -1.79 -41.15
C LEU A 51 20.21 -2.57 -39.84
N TYR A 52 21.42 -2.65 -39.25
CA TYR A 52 21.63 -3.25 -37.93
C TYR A 52 21.06 -2.38 -36.80
N LEU A 53 21.16 -1.05 -36.89
CA LEU A 53 20.55 -0.13 -35.93
C LEU A 53 19.03 -0.15 -36.00
N ILE A 54 18.41 -0.22 -37.15
CA ILE A 54 16.96 -0.33 -37.34
C ILE A 54 16.48 -1.69 -36.87
N GLY A 55 17.22 -2.78 -37.12
CA GLY A 55 16.92 -4.11 -36.62
C GLY A 55 16.99 -4.19 -35.06
N PHE A 56 17.96 -3.51 -34.45
CA PHE A 56 18.12 -3.47 -33.00
C PHE A 56 17.00 -2.65 -32.32
N PHE A 57 16.59 -1.54 -32.92
CA PHE A 57 15.45 -0.75 -32.43
C PHE A 57 14.09 -1.47 -32.60
N ALA A 58 13.92 -2.25 -33.67
CA ALA A 58 12.70 -3.03 -33.88
C ALA A 58 12.54 -4.21 -32.88
N ILE A 59 13.65 -4.77 -32.41
CA ILE A 59 13.64 -5.84 -31.40
C ILE A 59 13.42 -5.28 -29.98
N LEU A 60 13.90 -4.06 -29.68
CA LEU A 60 13.66 -3.40 -28.40
C LEU A 60 12.21 -2.89 -28.21
N SER A 61 11.49 -2.66 -29.31
CA SER A 61 10.10 -2.19 -29.26
C SER A 61 9.05 -3.30 -29.04
N ALA A 62 9.46 -4.56 -29.08
CA ALA A 62 8.53 -5.70 -29.01
C ALA A 62 8.37 -6.31 -27.61
N SER A 63 8.96 -5.72 -26.55
CA SER A 63 8.99 -6.35 -25.22
C SER A 63 8.47 -5.51 -24.08
N LEU A 64 7.59 -4.54 -24.33
CA LEU A 64 6.82 -3.85 -23.28
C LEU A 64 5.31 -4.08 -23.46
N THR A 65 4.91 -5.31 -23.68
CA THR A 65 3.57 -5.71 -23.27
C THR A 65 3.65 -6.02 -21.79
N ALA A 66 3.28 -5.06 -20.95
CA ALA A 66 2.88 -5.37 -19.58
C ALA A 66 1.86 -6.51 -19.69
N GLN A 67 2.22 -7.70 -19.23
CA GLN A 67 1.26 -8.76 -19.01
C GLN A 67 0.31 -8.24 -17.95
N THR A 68 -0.81 -7.67 -18.40
CA THR A 68 -1.98 -7.57 -17.54
C THR A 68 -2.29 -8.99 -17.12
N VAL A 69 -2.02 -9.31 -15.84
CA VAL A 69 -2.56 -10.52 -15.24
C VAL A 69 -4.04 -10.48 -15.57
N PRO A 70 -4.62 -11.47 -16.26
CA PRO A 70 -6.03 -11.45 -16.54
C PRO A 70 -6.73 -11.35 -15.18
N SER A 71 -7.50 -10.30 -14.95
CA SER A 71 -8.58 -10.35 -13.98
C SER A 71 -9.37 -11.59 -14.41
N ALA A 72 -9.31 -12.64 -13.60
CA ALA A 72 -10.04 -13.86 -13.92
C ALA A 72 -11.48 -13.45 -14.12
N SER A 73 -11.96 -13.54 -15.36
CA SER A 73 -13.38 -13.39 -15.64
C SER A 73 -14.10 -14.31 -14.68
N PRO A 74 -15.07 -13.85 -13.89
CA PRO A 74 -15.75 -14.73 -12.97
C PRO A 74 -16.18 -15.96 -13.75
N ASN A 75 -15.74 -17.13 -13.32
CA ASN A 75 -16.24 -18.37 -13.89
C ASN A 75 -17.77 -18.26 -13.82
N SER A 76 -18.50 -18.56 -14.89
CA SER A 76 -19.96 -18.41 -14.93
C SER A 76 -20.69 -19.13 -13.79
N ASP A 77 -19.97 -20.03 -13.10
CA ASP A 77 -20.44 -20.81 -11.97
C ASP A 77 -20.18 -20.16 -10.60
N GLU A 78 -19.45 -19.05 -10.52
CA GLU A 78 -19.16 -18.34 -9.27
C GLU A 78 -20.01 -17.08 -9.11
N GLU A 79 -20.39 -16.77 -7.88
CA GLU A 79 -21.18 -15.62 -7.49
C GLU A 79 -20.51 -14.89 -6.34
N LEU A 80 -20.28 -13.58 -6.50
CA LEU A 80 -19.84 -12.72 -5.41
C LEU A 80 -21.01 -12.51 -4.43
N ARG A 81 -20.79 -12.84 -3.15
CA ARG A 81 -21.86 -12.83 -2.13
C ARG A 81 -21.71 -11.70 -1.13
N PHE A 82 -20.48 -11.40 -0.74
CA PHE A 82 -20.21 -10.41 0.30
C PHE A 82 -18.80 -9.86 0.12
N VAL A 83 -18.61 -8.58 0.45
CA VAL A 83 -17.31 -7.91 0.38
C VAL A 83 -17.04 -7.15 1.67
N VAL A 84 -15.85 -7.32 2.23
CA VAL A 84 -15.34 -6.48 3.32
C VAL A 84 -14.23 -5.59 2.77
N TYR A 85 -14.38 -4.28 2.93
CA TYR A 85 -13.33 -3.29 2.73
C TYR A 85 -12.77 -2.85 4.07
N LEU A 86 -11.49 -3.09 4.31
CA LEU A 86 -10.75 -2.41 5.37
C LEU A 86 -9.96 -1.28 4.73
N SER A 87 -10.43 -0.05 4.87
CA SER A 87 -9.89 1.14 4.21
C SER A 87 -9.12 2.03 5.19
N ARG A 88 -7.97 2.55 4.76
CA ARG A 88 -7.36 3.73 5.37
C ARG A 88 -8.21 4.97 5.04
N HIS A 89 -8.28 5.94 5.95
CA HIS A 89 -8.85 7.25 5.67
C HIS A 89 -8.21 7.91 4.43
N GLY A 90 -8.92 8.85 3.80
CA GLY A 90 -8.44 9.65 2.67
C GLY A 90 -7.33 10.63 3.02
N VAL A 91 -6.95 11.49 2.05
CA VAL A 91 -5.91 12.51 2.24
C VAL A 91 -6.29 13.48 3.35
N ARG A 92 -5.38 13.68 4.30
CA ARG A 92 -5.50 14.54 5.49
C ARG A 92 -4.32 15.48 5.61
N SER A 93 -4.42 16.49 6.48
CA SER A 93 -3.26 17.23 6.95
C SER A 93 -2.35 16.35 7.83
N PRO A 94 -1.05 16.67 7.98
CA PRO A 94 -0.17 16.03 8.97
C PRO A 94 -0.80 16.05 10.38
N THR A 95 -0.53 15.01 11.18
CA THR A 95 -1.05 14.93 12.56
C THR A 95 -0.31 15.85 13.53
N GLY A 96 0.98 16.10 13.25
CA GLY A 96 1.77 17.05 14.01
C GLY A 96 1.64 18.49 13.48
N LYS A 97 1.95 19.45 14.32
CA LYS A 97 2.00 20.87 13.93
C LYS A 97 3.24 21.16 13.07
N PRO A 98 3.21 22.11 12.11
CA PRO A 98 4.37 22.47 11.30
C PRO A 98 5.62 22.79 12.14
N SER A 99 5.46 23.43 13.32
CA SER A 99 6.56 23.77 14.24
C SER A 99 7.37 22.55 14.72
N GLN A 100 6.76 21.36 14.77
CA GLN A 100 7.46 20.12 15.17
C GLN A 100 8.36 19.61 14.04
N TYR A 101 7.97 19.82 12.79
CA TYR A 101 8.72 19.39 11.61
C TYR A 101 9.79 20.43 11.19
N ASN A 102 9.56 21.72 11.49
CA ASN A 102 10.50 22.81 11.20
C ASN A 102 11.87 22.63 11.87
N ALA A 103 11.95 21.81 12.94
CA ALA A 103 13.23 21.45 13.55
C ALA A 103 14.18 20.72 12.60
N TYR A 104 13.65 20.06 11.57
CA TYR A 104 14.41 19.26 10.61
C TYR A 104 14.63 19.93 9.26
N SER A 105 13.92 21.00 8.94
CA SER A 105 13.96 21.67 7.64
C SER A 105 14.54 23.08 7.72
N ALA A 106 15.20 23.49 6.64
CA ALA A 106 15.74 24.84 6.52
C ALA A 106 14.65 25.87 6.16
N ALA A 107 13.57 25.44 5.52
CA ALA A 107 12.38 26.22 5.26
C ALA A 107 11.18 25.72 6.10
N PRO A 108 10.21 26.56 6.45
CA PRO A 108 9.04 26.13 7.19
C PRO A 108 8.18 25.19 6.36
N TRP A 109 7.60 24.17 7.01
CA TRP A 109 6.56 23.33 6.41
C TRP A 109 5.29 24.14 6.17
N PRO A 110 4.53 23.83 5.13
CA PRO A 110 3.32 24.57 4.80
C PRO A 110 2.25 24.40 5.87
N ASP A 111 1.44 25.47 6.05
CA ASP A 111 0.19 25.38 6.77
C ASP A 111 -0.88 24.69 5.90
N TRP A 112 -1.85 24.08 6.57
CA TRP A 112 -2.96 23.40 5.94
C TRP A 112 -4.28 24.09 6.28
N ASP A 113 -5.23 24.08 5.34
CA ASP A 113 -6.54 24.73 5.51
C ASP A 113 -7.48 23.99 6.49
N VAL A 114 -7.02 22.87 7.05
CA VAL A 114 -7.75 22.08 8.04
C VAL A 114 -6.87 21.82 9.28
N PRO A 115 -7.47 21.56 10.45
CA PRO A 115 -6.71 21.22 11.65
C PRO A 115 -5.80 20.00 11.45
N PRO A 116 -4.73 19.84 12.26
CA PRO A 116 -3.85 18.68 12.20
C PRO A 116 -4.63 17.37 12.28
N GLY A 117 -4.34 16.45 11.34
CA GLY A 117 -4.95 15.12 11.27
C GLY A 117 -6.34 15.06 10.66
N TYR A 118 -6.92 16.17 10.23
CA TYR A 118 -8.27 16.21 9.64
C TYR A 118 -8.24 15.91 8.15
N LEU A 119 -9.25 15.16 7.67
CA LEU A 119 -9.50 14.92 6.25
C LEU A 119 -9.66 16.26 5.53
N THR A 120 -8.99 16.42 4.38
CA THR A 120 -9.13 17.61 3.55
C THR A 120 -10.37 17.54 2.65
N PRO A 121 -10.86 18.68 2.13
CA PRO A 121 -11.90 18.66 1.09
C PRO A 121 -11.48 17.87 -0.15
N HIS A 122 -10.20 17.95 -0.57
CA HIS A 122 -9.66 17.16 -1.66
C HIS A 122 -9.69 15.66 -1.32
N GLY A 123 -9.25 15.29 -0.10
CA GLY A 123 -9.32 13.90 0.39
C GLY A 123 -10.74 13.36 0.40
N TYR A 124 -11.74 14.18 0.80
CA TYR A 124 -13.16 13.83 0.73
C TYR A 124 -13.58 13.52 -0.73
N GLN A 125 -13.21 14.41 -1.66
CA GLN A 125 -13.54 14.22 -3.08
C GLN A 125 -12.91 12.95 -3.65
N LEU A 126 -11.66 12.63 -3.31
CA LEU A 126 -11.01 11.39 -3.75
C LEU A 126 -11.76 10.14 -3.28
N MET A 127 -12.20 10.12 -2.02
CA MET A 127 -12.94 8.99 -1.47
C MET A 127 -14.35 8.87 -2.06
N LYS A 128 -14.98 10.01 -2.39
CA LYS A 128 -16.24 10.01 -3.14
C LYS A 128 -16.07 9.41 -4.55
N LEU A 129 -15.01 9.78 -5.27
CA LEU A 129 -14.68 9.17 -6.57
C LEU A 129 -14.44 7.67 -6.45
N PHE A 130 -13.81 7.24 -5.35
CA PHE A 130 -13.59 5.82 -5.08
C PHE A 130 -14.92 5.08 -4.89
N GLY A 131 -15.85 5.63 -4.09
CA GLY A 131 -17.19 5.07 -3.90
C GLY A 131 -17.99 4.96 -5.21
N VAL A 132 -17.87 5.96 -6.10
CA VAL A 132 -18.48 5.91 -7.45
C VAL A 132 -17.92 4.73 -8.24
N TYR A 133 -16.61 4.52 -8.22
CA TYR A 133 -15.96 3.41 -8.91
C TYR A 133 -16.39 2.06 -8.34
N ASP A 134 -16.39 1.91 -7.01
CA ASP A 134 -16.81 0.67 -6.34
C ASP A 134 -18.23 0.27 -6.74
N ARG A 135 -19.14 1.25 -6.87
CA ARG A 135 -20.47 0.97 -7.35
C ARG A 135 -20.49 0.40 -8.77
N ILE A 136 -19.73 1.01 -9.68
CA ILE A 136 -19.66 0.56 -11.08
C ILE A 136 -19.08 -0.86 -11.14
N GLN A 137 -17.98 -1.11 -10.44
CA GLN A 137 -17.32 -2.41 -10.42
C GLN A 137 -18.24 -3.49 -9.83
N LEU A 138 -18.76 -3.27 -8.63
CA LEU A 138 -19.57 -4.27 -7.92
C LEU A 138 -20.93 -4.53 -8.61
N ALA A 139 -21.48 -3.53 -9.30
CA ALA A 139 -22.63 -3.74 -10.14
C ALA A 139 -22.31 -4.60 -11.38
N SER A 140 -21.10 -4.42 -11.97
CA SER A 140 -20.65 -5.27 -13.07
C SER A 140 -20.42 -6.72 -12.66
N GLU A 141 -20.08 -6.95 -11.38
CA GLU A 141 -19.92 -8.28 -10.78
C GLU A 141 -21.23 -8.87 -10.24
N GLY A 142 -22.35 -8.11 -10.34
CA GLY A 142 -23.68 -8.56 -9.93
C GLY A 142 -23.94 -8.53 -8.43
N LEU A 143 -23.06 -7.93 -7.63
CA LEU A 143 -23.25 -7.84 -6.17
C LEU A 143 -24.34 -6.84 -5.78
N ILE A 144 -24.36 -5.67 -6.42
CA ILE A 144 -25.32 -4.59 -6.13
C ILE A 144 -26.02 -4.11 -7.40
N ILE A 145 -27.12 -3.37 -7.23
CA ILE A 145 -27.78 -2.71 -8.36
C ILE A 145 -27.01 -1.44 -8.79
N PRO A 146 -26.96 -1.12 -10.09
CA PRO A 146 -26.16 -0.01 -10.59
C PRO A 146 -26.71 1.39 -10.22
N GLN A 147 -27.98 1.52 -9.83
CA GLN A 147 -28.63 2.79 -9.54
C GLN A 147 -29.67 2.67 -8.42
N GLY A 148 -30.02 3.83 -7.82
CA GLY A 148 -31.04 3.93 -6.77
C GLY A 148 -30.54 3.57 -5.37
N CYS A 149 -31.42 3.63 -4.38
CA CYS A 149 -31.12 3.41 -2.96
C CYS A 149 -31.51 2.03 -2.44
N GLY A 150 -31.87 1.06 -3.30
CA GLY A 150 -32.33 -0.26 -2.86
C GLY A 150 -31.30 -1.10 -2.09
N GLU A 151 -30.02 -0.72 -2.11
CA GLU A 151 -28.96 -1.42 -1.41
C GLU A 151 -28.53 -0.73 -0.10
N ASP A 152 -29.06 0.46 0.23
CA ASP A 152 -28.66 1.24 1.41
C ASP A 152 -28.82 0.44 2.73
N ALA A 153 -29.88 -0.35 2.83
CA ALA A 153 -30.15 -1.20 3.98
C ALA A 153 -29.25 -2.45 4.08
N ARG A 154 -28.49 -2.75 3.02
CA ARG A 154 -27.66 -3.96 2.86
C ARG A 154 -26.16 -3.67 2.85
N ILE A 155 -25.78 -2.48 3.26
CA ILE A 155 -24.38 -2.03 3.35
C ILE A 155 -24.17 -1.39 4.72
N THR A 156 -23.16 -1.85 5.43
CA THR A 156 -22.75 -1.24 6.69
C THR A 156 -21.44 -0.48 6.49
N PHE A 157 -21.44 0.79 6.93
CA PHE A 157 -20.23 1.60 7.09
C PHE A 157 -19.95 1.77 8.58
N TYR A 158 -18.76 1.38 8.99
CA TYR A 158 -18.28 1.53 10.36
C TYR A 158 -16.89 2.17 10.34
N ALA A 159 -16.78 3.35 10.92
CA ALA A 159 -15.54 4.13 10.96
C ALA A 159 -15.01 4.22 12.39
N ASP A 160 -13.70 4.30 12.52
CA ASP A 160 -13.08 4.73 13.76
C ASP A 160 -13.57 6.14 14.16
N SER A 161 -13.37 6.51 15.41
CA SER A 161 -13.92 7.73 16.02
C SER A 161 -13.34 9.04 15.47
N ASP A 162 -12.19 9.02 14.84
CA ASP A 162 -11.53 10.20 14.29
C ASP A 162 -12.33 10.89 13.18
N GLN A 163 -12.24 12.23 13.11
CA GLN A 163 -12.90 13.01 12.05
C GLN A 163 -12.55 12.47 10.66
N ARG A 164 -11.26 12.22 10.37
CA ARG A 164 -10.79 11.77 9.05
C ARG A 164 -11.39 10.43 8.61
N THR A 165 -11.60 9.50 9.52
CA THR A 165 -12.19 8.19 9.22
C THR A 165 -13.70 8.30 9.00
N ARG A 166 -14.39 9.04 9.84
CA ARG A 166 -15.84 9.30 9.71
C ARG A 166 -16.19 10.04 8.42
N GLU A 167 -15.43 11.10 8.09
CA GLU A 167 -15.64 11.84 6.83
C GLU A 167 -15.27 11.00 5.59
N THR A 168 -14.25 10.14 5.69
CA THR A 168 -13.94 9.16 4.63
C THR A 168 -15.11 8.20 4.40
N GLY A 169 -15.71 7.68 5.48
CA GLY A 169 -16.89 6.81 5.38
C GLY A 169 -18.08 7.52 4.71
N LYS A 170 -18.33 8.80 5.06
CA LYS A 170 -19.38 9.60 4.42
C LYS A 170 -19.11 9.82 2.94
N ALA A 171 -17.87 10.14 2.56
CA ALA A 171 -17.48 10.35 1.17
C ALA A 171 -17.66 9.07 0.32
N LEU A 172 -17.19 7.92 0.84
CA LEU A 172 -17.40 6.62 0.20
C LEU A 172 -18.89 6.31 0.03
N ALA A 173 -19.69 6.51 1.08
CA ALA A 173 -21.13 6.29 1.04
C ALA A 173 -21.83 7.20 0.03
N GLU A 174 -21.46 8.48 -0.01
CA GLU A 174 -22.02 9.45 -0.98
C GLU A 174 -21.68 9.07 -2.43
N GLY A 175 -20.47 8.56 -2.67
CA GLY A 175 -20.06 8.10 -3.99
C GLY A 175 -20.75 6.79 -4.39
N LEU A 176 -20.80 5.82 -3.49
CA LEU A 176 -21.37 4.51 -3.71
C LEU A 176 -22.89 4.56 -3.86
N LEU A 177 -23.58 5.38 -3.07
CA LEU A 177 -25.04 5.47 -2.96
C LEU A 177 -25.51 6.94 -3.06
N PRO A 178 -25.29 7.61 -4.21
CA PRO A 178 -25.57 9.03 -4.35
C PRO A 178 -27.08 9.33 -4.11
N GLY A 179 -27.32 10.31 -3.26
CA GLY A 179 -28.68 10.73 -2.89
C GLY A 179 -29.40 9.83 -1.87
N CYS A 180 -28.74 8.78 -1.38
CA CYS A 180 -29.32 7.90 -0.37
C CYS A 180 -28.93 8.34 1.05
N ASN A 181 -29.78 8.05 2.03
CA ASN A 181 -29.54 8.41 3.44
C ASN A 181 -28.74 7.30 4.15
N VAL A 182 -27.45 7.19 3.83
CA VAL A 182 -26.57 6.21 4.44
C VAL A 182 -25.94 6.76 5.72
N GLN A 183 -26.03 5.99 6.79
CA GLN A 183 -25.43 6.34 8.07
C GLN A 183 -24.08 5.65 8.23
N VAL A 184 -23.03 6.43 8.52
CA VAL A 184 -21.73 5.91 8.94
C VAL A 184 -21.74 5.77 10.46
N LYS A 185 -21.63 4.54 10.94
CA LYS A 185 -21.54 4.25 12.38
C LYS A 185 -20.13 4.53 12.86
N SER A 186 -20.00 5.07 14.06
CA SER A 186 -18.73 5.28 14.76
C SER A 186 -18.99 5.52 16.24
N LEU A 187 -17.97 5.40 17.07
CA LEU A 187 -18.00 5.99 18.41
C LEU A 187 -17.91 7.53 18.32
N SER A 188 -18.14 8.19 19.46
CA SER A 188 -17.98 9.65 19.55
C SER A 188 -16.53 10.04 19.30
N GLU A 189 -16.31 11.21 18.67
CA GLU A 189 -14.97 11.70 18.40
C GLU A 189 -14.09 11.76 19.65
N GLY A 190 -12.85 11.28 19.53
CA GLY A 190 -11.89 11.21 20.63
C GLY A 190 -12.10 10.03 21.61
N THR A 191 -13.08 9.16 21.35
CA THR A 191 -13.24 7.90 22.10
C THR A 191 -12.35 6.82 21.46
N ASN A 192 -11.54 6.12 22.25
CA ASN A 192 -10.81 4.96 21.75
C ASN A 192 -11.80 3.88 21.31
N ASP A 193 -11.71 3.45 20.04
CA ASP A 193 -12.49 2.31 19.53
C ASP A 193 -11.61 1.06 19.53
N PRO A 194 -11.91 0.08 20.41
CA PRO A 194 -11.10 -1.12 20.53
C PRO A 194 -11.08 -1.99 19.27
N LEU A 195 -11.93 -1.71 18.29
CA LEU A 195 -11.87 -2.37 16.99
C LEU A 195 -10.63 -1.97 16.21
N PHE A 196 -10.28 -0.68 16.25
CA PHE A 196 -9.18 -0.10 15.47
C PHE A 196 -7.90 0.11 16.28
N HIS A 197 -8.04 0.27 17.62
CA HIS A 197 -6.94 0.52 18.54
C HIS A 197 -7.02 -0.42 19.74
N PRO A 198 -5.97 -1.17 20.09
CA PRO A 198 -6.01 -2.01 21.27
C PRO A 198 -6.18 -1.15 22.52
N ASP A 199 -6.95 -1.62 23.49
CA ASP A 199 -7.00 -0.98 24.79
C ASP A 199 -5.65 -1.18 25.50
N PRO A 200 -4.99 -0.10 25.99
CA PRO A 200 -3.74 -0.21 26.76
C PRO A 200 -3.83 -1.13 27.97
N ASN A 201 -5.03 -1.43 28.46
CA ASN A 201 -5.27 -2.34 29.58
C ASN A 201 -5.27 -3.82 29.16
N ASP A 202 -5.33 -4.13 27.88
CA ASP A 202 -5.40 -5.50 27.36
C ASP A 202 -4.01 -6.16 27.23
N PHE A 203 -2.93 -5.41 27.39
CA PHE A 203 -1.56 -5.91 27.34
C PHE A 203 -0.70 -5.32 28.46
N GLY A 204 0.30 -6.08 28.89
CA GLY A 204 1.13 -5.71 30.04
C GLY A 204 2.61 -5.63 29.71
N ALA A 205 3.42 -5.47 30.77
CA ALA A 205 4.89 -5.39 30.64
C ALA A 205 5.51 -6.60 29.94
N ALA A 206 4.92 -7.78 30.06
CA ALA A 206 5.40 -8.99 29.38
C ALA A 206 5.21 -8.90 27.86
N ASP A 207 4.07 -8.36 27.41
CA ASP A 207 3.80 -8.17 25.98
C ASP A 207 4.70 -7.08 25.39
N GLN A 208 4.93 -5.99 26.13
CA GLN A 208 5.85 -4.94 25.75
C GLN A 208 7.31 -5.44 25.68
N ALA A 209 7.74 -6.27 26.63
CA ALA A 209 9.07 -6.88 26.61
C ALA A 209 9.23 -7.82 25.41
N LEU A 210 8.21 -8.64 25.12
CA LEU A 210 8.19 -9.53 23.94
C LEU A 210 8.24 -8.73 22.63
N ALA A 211 7.45 -7.67 22.50
CA ALA A 211 7.43 -6.79 21.35
C ALA A 211 8.80 -6.13 21.11
N THR A 212 9.41 -5.61 22.19
CA THR A 212 10.74 -5.01 22.16
C THR A 212 11.79 -6.02 21.70
N ALA A 213 11.80 -7.23 22.29
CA ALA A 213 12.71 -8.30 21.91
C ALA A 213 12.50 -8.76 20.46
N ALA A 214 11.25 -8.82 20.01
CA ALA A 214 10.92 -9.20 18.64
C ALA A 214 11.44 -8.17 17.60
N ILE A 215 11.33 -6.87 17.89
CA ILE A 215 11.96 -5.84 17.06
C ILE A 215 13.49 -5.98 17.12
N ALA A 216 14.07 -6.10 18.32
CA ALA A 216 15.51 -6.23 18.49
C ALA A 216 16.09 -7.38 17.65
N GLY A 217 15.42 -8.54 17.64
CA GLY A 217 15.80 -9.68 16.81
C GLY A 217 15.79 -9.39 15.31
N ARG A 218 14.86 -8.56 14.82
CA ARG A 218 14.76 -8.17 13.41
C ARG A 218 15.82 -7.17 12.96
N ILE A 219 16.33 -6.36 13.88
CA ILE A 219 17.31 -5.28 13.60
C ILE A 219 18.74 -5.62 14.06
N GLY A 220 19.02 -6.89 14.42
CA GLY A 220 20.34 -7.29 14.88
C GLY A 220 20.72 -6.73 16.26
N ASN A 221 19.73 -6.49 17.11
CA ASN A 221 19.83 -5.96 18.48
C ASN A 221 20.48 -4.56 18.61
N ASP A 222 20.58 -3.83 17.50
CA ASP A 222 21.10 -2.46 17.48
C ASP A 222 20.22 -1.57 16.59
N PRO A 223 19.47 -0.60 17.15
CA PRO A 223 18.64 0.32 16.38
C PRO A 223 19.42 1.16 15.34
N ALA A 224 20.74 1.37 15.55
CA ALA A 224 21.58 2.10 14.60
C ALA A 224 21.73 1.38 13.25
N ASN A 225 21.56 0.05 13.21
CA ASN A 225 21.58 -0.73 11.97
C ASN A 225 20.53 -0.26 10.95
N LEU A 226 19.41 0.27 11.41
CA LEU A 226 18.37 0.82 10.53
C LEU A 226 18.84 2.07 9.80
N THR A 227 19.65 2.90 10.44
CA THR A 227 20.24 4.09 9.80
C THR A 227 21.16 3.69 8.65
N GLU A 228 21.96 2.64 8.82
CA GLU A 228 22.82 2.13 7.76
C GLU A 228 22.04 1.45 6.64
N ALA A 229 21.05 0.62 6.98
CA ALA A 229 20.23 -0.11 6.01
C ALA A 229 19.43 0.84 5.08
N TYR A 230 18.98 1.99 5.60
CA TYR A 230 18.19 2.98 4.86
C TYR A 230 18.95 4.29 4.59
N ARG A 231 20.28 4.28 4.72
CA ARG A 231 21.14 5.46 4.55
C ARG A 231 20.89 6.23 3.25
N PRO A 232 20.73 5.61 2.06
CA PRO A 232 20.49 6.35 0.83
C PRO A 232 19.19 7.16 0.87
N GLN A 233 18.11 6.60 1.39
CA GLN A 233 16.80 7.27 1.48
C GLN A 233 16.83 8.37 2.57
N ILE A 234 17.43 8.10 3.73
CA ILE A 234 17.61 9.08 4.80
C ILE A 234 18.45 10.26 4.31
N ALA A 235 19.54 9.99 3.58
CA ALA A 235 20.40 11.05 3.03
C ALA A 235 19.67 11.89 1.97
N ALA A 236 18.85 11.28 1.11
CA ALA A 236 18.04 12.00 0.15
C ALA A 236 17.01 12.91 0.86
N MET A 237 16.31 12.41 1.88
CA MET A 237 15.40 13.18 2.70
C MET A 237 16.14 14.33 3.41
N ASP A 238 17.25 14.05 4.09
CA ASP A 238 18.03 15.07 4.82
C ASP A 238 18.55 16.16 3.89
N LYS A 239 18.92 15.81 2.64
CA LYS A 239 19.32 16.77 1.62
C LYS A 239 18.16 17.68 1.22
N ILE A 240 16.96 17.14 0.95
CA ILE A 240 15.77 17.94 0.62
C ILE A 240 15.48 18.92 1.75
N LEU A 241 15.43 18.42 2.99
CA LEU A 241 15.21 19.24 4.18
C LEU A 241 16.26 20.35 4.38
N ALA A 242 17.50 20.13 3.95
CA ALA A 242 18.58 21.09 4.11
C ALA A 242 18.63 22.17 3.04
N THR A 243 18.17 21.87 1.82
CA THR A 243 18.48 22.73 0.67
C THR A 243 17.25 23.30 -0.03
N CYS A 244 16.07 22.72 0.17
CA CYS A 244 14.87 23.17 -0.54
C CYS A 244 14.16 24.31 0.18
N GLY A 245 13.57 25.23 -0.60
CA GLY A 245 12.80 26.36 -0.08
C GLY A 245 13.61 27.49 0.55
N VAL A 246 14.95 27.43 0.53
CA VAL A 246 15.80 28.49 1.07
C VAL A 246 16.55 29.22 -0.03
N ALA A 247 16.52 30.55 -0.01
CA ALA A 247 17.49 31.36 -0.71
C ALA A 247 18.85 31.17 -0.03
N SER A 248 19.93 31.09 -0.79
CA SER A 248 21.29 30.68 -0.39
C SER A 248 21.94 31.40 0.83
N SER A 249 21.21 32.27 1.52
CA SER A 249 21.75 33.09 2.62
C SER A 249 21.06 32.93 3.98
N THR A 250 20.05 32.07 4.14
CA THR A 250 19.24 31.99 5.37
C THR A 250 19.07 30.56 5.88
N SER A 251 20.15 29.81 6.07
CA SER A 251 20.06 28.52 6.77
C SER A 251 19.95 28.75 8.29
N GLY A 252 18.74 28.67 8.84
CA GLY A 252 18.54 28.47 10.27
C GLY A 252 19.23 27.19 10.75
N LYS A 253 19.59 27.11 12.05
CA LYS A 253 20.13 25.88 12.64
C LYS A 253 19.01 24.82 12.64
N ARG A 254 19.13 23.80 11.79
CA ARG A 254 18.26 22.62 11.77
C ARG A 254 18.94 21.41 12.43
N THR A 255 18.18 20.44 12.84
CA THR A 255 18.67 19.12 13.25
C THR A 255 18.77 18.21 12.02
N SER A 256 19.97 17.68 11.73
CA SER A 256 20.10 16.64 10.69
C SER A 256 19.40 15.36 11.16
N LEU A 257 18.81 14.64 10.21
CA LEU A 257 18.22 13.32 10.53
C LEU A 257 19.27 12.36 11.12
N PHE A 258 20.52 12.46 10.70
CA PHE A 258 21.62 11.63 11.21
C PHE A 258 22.03 11.99 12.65
N ASP A 259 21.64 13.15 13.18
CA ASP A 259 21.90 13.56 14.56
C ASP A 259 20.80 13.02 15.53
N VAL A 260 19.74 12.40 15.02
CA VAL A 260 18.68 11.83 15.86
C VAL A 260 19.20 10.53 16.52
N PRO A 261 19.22 10.44 17.85
CA PRO A 261 19.73 9.24 18.52
C PRO A 261 18.80 8.04 18.30
N SER A 262 19.39 6.89 17.97
CA SER A 262 18.69 5.63 17.82
C SER A 262 18.45 4.97 19.18
N SER A 263 17.24 4.47 19.43
CA SER A 263 16.89 3.72 20.64
C SER A 263 15.70 2.80 20.40
N LEU A 264 15.65 1.72 21.19
CA LEU A 264 14.52 0.80 21.27
C LEU A 264 14.18 0.60 22.75
N ALA A 265 12.91 0.78 23.11
CA ALA A 265 12.43 0.67 24.48
C ALA A 265 11.02 0.05 24.52
N PRO A 266 10.56 -0.47 25.66
CA PRO A 266 9.14 -0.77 25.88
C PRO A 266 8.28 0.44 25.57
N GLY A 267 7.11 0.20 24.96
CA GLY A 267 6.20 1.26 24.55
C GLY A 267 5.43 1.89 25.71
N LYS A 268 4.62 2.89 25.36
CA LYS A 268 3.74 3.60 26.29
C LYS A 268 2.35 3.75 25.66
N GLY A 269 1.31 3.79 26.49
CA GLY A 269 -0.07 3.90 26.03
C GLY A 269 -0.41 2.70 25.13
N GLU A 270 -0.96 2.95 23.95
CA GLU A 270 -1.34 1.93 22.97
C GLU A 270 -0.13 1.30 22.21
N HIS A 271 1.07 1.79 22.44
CA HIS A 271 2.28 1.27 21.79
C HIS A 271 2.95 0.17 22.63
N LEU A 272 3.19 -0.99 22.00
CA LEU A 272 3.90 -2.10 22.67
C LEU A 272 5.41 -1.89 22.73
N ALA A 273 5.99 -1.21 21.74
CA ALA A 273 7.42 -0.87 21.72
C ALA A 273 7.63 0.51 21.12
N GLU A 274 8.68 1.18 21.53
CA GLU A 274 9.06 2.50 21.02
C GLU A 274 10.43 2.41 20.34
N LEU A 275 10.41 2.47 19.00
CA LEU A 275 11.60 2.53 18.15
C LEU A 275 11.82 3.98 17.73
N ARG A 276 12.98 4.55 18.05
CA ARG A 276 13.37 5.91 17.69
C ARG A 276 14.65 5.92 16.87
N GLY A 277 14.85 6.96 16.08
CA GLY A 277 16.06 7.14 15.28
C GLY A 277 15.80 7.86 13.97
N PRO A 278 16.84 7.98 13.13
CA PRO A 278 16.77 8.62 11.82
C PRO A 278 15.65 8.07 10.93
N LEU A 279 15.46 6.74 10.89
CA LEU A 279 14.42 6.10 10.08
C LEU A 279 13.01 6.56 10.50
N ASN A 280 12.71 6.58 11.81
CA ASN A 280 11.36 6.95 12.29
C ASN A 280 11.07 8.44 12.07
N SER A 281 12.07 9.32 12.29
CA SER A 281 11.90 10.74 11.98
C SER A 281 11.69 10.97 10.49
N ALA A 282 12.50 10.32 9.64
CA ALA A 282 12.38 10.39 8.19
C ALA A 282 11.05 9.80 7.68
N SER A 283 10.52 8.77 8.34
CA SER A 283 9.21 8.14 8.05
C SER A 283 8.08 9.16 8.11
N SER A 284 7.97 9.89 9.21
CA SER A 284 6.93 10.92 9.38
C SER A 284 7.03 12.04 8.34
N LEU A 285 8.27 12.46 8.01
CA LEU A 285 8.51 13.50 7.01
C LEU A 285 8.22 13.01 5.59
N ALA A 286 8.51 11.73 5.28
CA ALA A 286 8.17 11.13 4.00
C ALA A 286 6.65 11.04 3.80
N GLU A 287 5.91 10.69 4.86
CA GLU A 287 4.45 10.72 4.84
C GLU A 287 3.92 12.14 4.61
N ASN A 288 4.49 13.16 5.26
CA ASN A 288 4.07 14.54 5.03
C ASN A 288 4.26 14.97 3.56
N LEU A 289 5.39 14.62 2.93
CA LEU A 289 5.61 14.89 1.50
C LEU A 289 4.61 14.11 0.62
N LEU A 290 4.28 12.86 0.96
CA LEU A 290 3.23 12.09 0.29
C LEU A 290 1.88 12.81 0.39
N LEU A 291 1.53 13.33 1.58
CA LEU A 291 0.27 14.05 1.80
C LEU A 291 0.22 15.35 0.98
N GLU A 292 1.30 16.14 0.93
CA GLU A 292 1.39 17.33 0.07
C GLU A 292 1.16 16.98 -1.41
N TYR A 293 1.83 15.93 -1.88
CA TYR A 293 1.73 15.47 -3.26
C TYR A 293 0.32 15.01 -3.60
N THR A 294 -0.26 14.15 -2.76
CA THR A 294 -1.59 13.56 -2.98
C THR A 294 -2.74 14.54 -2.70
N GLN A 295 -2.49 15.60 -1.92
CA GLN A 295 -3.39 16.75 -1.78
C GLN A 295 -3.53 17.55 -3.09
N GLY A 296 -2.65 17.36 -4.06
CA GLY A 296 -2.63 18.14 -5.29
C GLY A 296 -2.08 19.55 -5.10
N MET A 297 -1.24 19.76 -4.10
CA MET A 297 -0.54 21.06 -3.95
C MET A 297 0.24 21.39 -5.22
N SER A 298 0.40 22.67 -5.53
CA SER A 298 1.17 23.09 -6.70
C SER A 298 2.59 22.52 -6.65
N THR A 299 3.20 22.32 -7.82
CA THR A 299 4.54 21.70 -7.90
C THR A 299 5.57 22.48 -7.07
N GLU A 300 5.42 23.81 -7.00
CA GLU A 300 6.31 24.69 -6.24
C GLU A 300 6.17 24.53 -4.72
N ASN A 301 5.06 23.94 -4.26
CA ASN A 301 4.77 23.77 -2.83
C ASN A 301 5.11 22.36 -2.34
N VAL A 302 5.12 21.34 -3.20
CA VAL A 302 5.46 19.97 -2.78
C VAL A 302 6.95 19.88 -2.44
N GLY A 303 7.26 19.71 -1.14
CA GLY A 303 8.64 19.70 -0.68
C GLY A 303 9.42 20.94 -1.14
N TRP A 304 8.78 22.10 -1.07
CA TRP A 304 9.33 23.39 -1.51
C TRP A 304 9.77 23.42 -2.98
N GLY A 305 9.09 22.69 -3.84
CA GLY A 305 9.39 22.60 -5.27
C GLY A 305 10.49 21.60 -5.66
N CYS A 306 11.02 20.85 -4.70
CA CYS A 306 12.10 19.90 -4.94
C CYS A 306 11.65 18.44 -5.08
N VAL A 307 10.37 18.14 -4.87
CA VAL A 307 9.88 16.76 -4.75
C VAL A 307 8.93 16.42 -5.89
N THR A 308 9.27 15.38 -6.64
CA THR A 308 8.47 14.81 -7.73
C THR A 308 7.75 13.54 -7.29
N GLY A 309 6.84 13.01 -8.12
CA GLY A 309 6.23 11.70 -7.87
C GLY A 309 7.24 10.53 -7.81
N ALA A 310 8.38 10.65 -8.50
CA ALA A 310 9.45 9.66 -8.42
C ALA A 310 10.16 9.73 -7.06
N ASP A 311 10.39 10.94 -6.54
CA ASP A 311 10.97 11.14 -5.21
C ASP A 311 10.01 10.62 -4.12
N ILE A 312 8.70 10.84 -4.26
CA ILE A 312 7.70 10.26 -3.34
C ILE A 312 7.82 8.74 -3.31
N ARG A 313 7.86 8.06 -4.48
CA ARG A 313 8.01 6.59 -4.53
C ARG A 313 9.28 6.10 -3.87
N PHE A 314 10.37 6.86 -3.97
CA PHE A 314 11.65 6.52 -3.34
C PHE A 314 11.63 6.77 -1.83
N LEU A 315 11.11 7.92 -1.39
CA LEU A 315 11.16 8.35 0.00
C LEU A 315 10.13 7.63 0.89
N ILE A 316 8.96 7.25 0.34
CA ILE A 316 7.92 6.57 1.12
C ILE A 316 8.36 5.18 1.62
N ASN A 317 9.43 4.61 1.04
CA ASN A 317 10.05 3.42 1.60
C ASN A 317 10.54 3.60 3.05
N LEU A 318 10.83 4.84 3.47
CA LEU A 318 11.18 5.15 4.87
C LEU A 318 9.97 4.90 5.80
N HIS A 319 8.78 5.31 5.35
CA HIS A 319 7.55 5.09 6.10
C HIS A 319 7.18 3.60 6.15
N THR A 320 7.19 2.93 4.99
CA THR A 320 6.91 1.49 4.91
C THR A 320 7.90 0.68 5.76
N ALA A 321 9.19 1.03 5.73
CA ALA A 321 10.19 0.35 6.54
C ALA A 321 9.98 0.56 8.04
N ALA A 322 9.72 1.80 8.48
CA ALA A 322 9.46 2.08 9.89
C ALA A 322 8.23 1.31 10.40
N THR A 323 7.14 1.30 9.64
CA THR A 323 5.92 0.58 9.99
C THR A 323 6.08 -0.93 9.89
N ASP A 324 6.94 -1.45 8.99
CA ASP A 324 7.26 -2.87 8.93
C ASP A 324 7.90 -3.35 10.23
N TYR A 325 8.84 -2.60 10.81
CA TYR A 325 9.44 -2.98 12.09
C TYR A 325 8.50 -2.79 13.29
N THR A 326 7.70 -1.73 13.30
CA THR A 326 6.89 -1.36 14.47
C THR A 326 5.48 -1.98 14.48
N LEU A 327 4.90 -2.33 13.33
CA LEU A 327 3.52 -2.83 13.22
C LEU A 327 3.42 -4.23 12.62
N ARG A 328 4.29 -4.59 11.65
CA ARG A 328 4.28 -5.93 11.03
C ARG A 328 5.07 -6.98 11.83
N THR A 329 5.79 -6.57 12.88
CA THR A 329 6.44 -7.52 13.79
C THR A 329 5.38 -8.43 14.45
N PRO A 330 5.45 -9.78 14.32
CA PRO A 330 4.35 -10.67 14.65
C PRO A 330 3.80 -10.52 16.08
N ALA A 331 4.69 -10.27 17.06
CA ALA A 331 4.28 -10.05 18.45
C ALA A 331 3.43 -8.79 18.62
N ILE A 332 3.68 -7.74 17.82
CA ILE A 332 2.93 -6.49 17.82
C ILE A 332 1.67 -6.63 16.98
N ALA A 333 1.81 -7.13 15.74
CA ALA A 333 0.70 -7.31 14.83
C ALA A 333 -0.44 -8.14 15.43
N ARG A 334 -0.10 -9.15 16.24
CA ARG A 334 -1.07 -10.01 16.93
C ARG A 334 -1.94 -9.22 17.91
N VAL A 335 -1.36 -8.34 18.72
CA VAL A 335 -2.12 -7.50 19.66
C VAL A 335 -2.93 -6.45 18.90
N GLN A 336 -2.30 -5.77 17.95
CA GLN A 336 -2.88 -4.65 17.20
C GLN A 336 -4.04 -5.05 16.27
N ALA A 337 -4.00 -6.26 15.69
CA ALA A 337 -4.91 -6.64 14.62
C ALA A 337 -5.98 -7.65 15.05
N THR A 338 -5.87 -8.29 16.21
CA THR A 338 -6.77 -9.40 16.60
C THR A 338 -8.24 -9.01 16.59
N ASN A 339 -8.63 -7.88 17.20
CA ASN A 339 -10.04 -7.47 17.26
C ASN A 339 -10.63 -7.22 15.89
N LEU A 340 -9.91 -6.45 15.06
CA LEU A 340 -10.36 -6.09 13.72
C LEU A 340 -10.43 -7.32 12.80
N LEU A 341 -9.43 -8.20 12.87
CA LEU A 341 -9.43 -9.43 12.08
C LEU A 341 -10.53 -10.41 12.53
N THR A 342 -10.84 -10.44 13.84
CA THR A 342 -11.96 -11.22 14.38
C THR A 342 -13.30 -10.71 13.88
N ASP A 343 -13.49 -9.39 13.79
CA ASP A 343 -14.71 -8.79 13.24
C ASP A 343 -14.87 -9.08 11.75
N ILE A 344 -13.79 -9.00 10.98
CA ILE A 344 -13.77 -9.38 9.56
C ILE A 344 -14.17 -10.85 9.40
N LEU A 345 -13.58 -11.76 10.19
CA LEU A 345 -13.91 -13.18 10.15
C LEU A 345 -15.39 -13.42 10.47
N ARG A 346 -15.90 -12.85 11.58
CA ARG A 346 -17.30 -12.98 11.99
C ARG A 346 -18.29 -12.46 10.94
N SER A 347 -17.95 -11.35 10.29
CA SER A 347 -18.77 -10.77 9.22
C SER A 347 -18.80 -11.66 7.97
N LEU A 348 -17.67 -12.27 7.60
CA LEU A 348 -17.59 -13.26 6.51
C LEU A 348 -18.30 -14.56 6.85
N GLU A 349 -18.16 -15.05 8.09
CA GLU A 349 -18.88 -16.22 8.60
C GLU A 349 -20.39 -16.02 8.55
N GLN A 350 -20.87 -14.86 9.04
CA GLN A 350 -22.28 -14.47 8.98
C GLN A 350 -22.84 -14.50 7.55
N ALA A 351 -22.09 -13.97 6.60
CA ALA A 351 -22.47 -13.98 5.19
C ALA A 351 -22.44 -15.40 4.57
N THR A 352 -21.50 -16.25 5.00
CA THR A 352 -21.40 -17.64 4.56
C THR A 352 -22.57 -18.47 5.06
N LEU A 353 -22.95 -18.30 6.34
CA LEU A 353 -24.02 -19.04 7.00
C LEU A 353 -25.44 -18.47 6.74
N ASN A 354 -25.56 -17.26 6.21
CA ASN A 354 -26.82 -16.50 6.18
C ASN A 354 -27.51 -16.40 7.55
N LYS A 355 -26.73 -16.28 8.62
CA LYS A 355 -27.22 -16.29 10.01
C LYS A 355 -26.39 -15.31 10.84
N GLY A 356 -27.04 -14.62 11.77
CA GLY A 356 -26.35 -13.69 12.68
C GLY A 356 -25.25 -14.38 13.48
N VAL A 357 -24.06 -13.77 13.49
CA VAL A 357 -22.90 -14.15 14.29
C VAL A 357 -22.65 -13.03 15.31
N SER A 358 -22.58 -13.40 16.59
CA SER A 358 -22.39 -12.43 17.67
C SER A 358 -21.06 -11.69 17.52
N GLY A 359 -21.09 -10.37 17.64
CA GLY A 359 -19.91 -9.50 17.55
C GLY A 359 -19.48 -9.17 16.12
N ALA A 360 -20.25 -9.54 15.07
CA ALA A 360 -20.04 -9.05 13.73
C ALA A 360 -20.56 -7.61 13.58
N SER A 361 -19.79 -6.73 12.97
CA SER A 361 -20.21 -5.35 12.66
C SER A 361 -21.24 -5.28 11.54
N SER A 362 -21.23 -6.22 10.60
CA SER A 362 -22.22 -6.33 9.52
C SER A 362 -23.55 -6.88 10.04
N LYS A 363 -24.63 -6.68 9.27
CA LYS A 363 -25.93 -7.34 9.48
C LYS A 363 -25.98 -8.65 8.67
N PRO A 364 -26.80 -9.64 9.06
CA PRO A 364 -26.95 -10.89 8.30
C PRO A 364 -27.43 -10.68 6.85
N THR A 365 -28.09 -9.57 6.57
CA THR A 365 -28.60 -9.20 5.25
C THR A 365 -27.63 -8.38 4.41
N ASP A 366 -26.50 -7.96 5.01
CA ASP A 366 -25.54 -7.11 4.31
C ASP A 366 -24.86 -7.88 3.17
N ARG A 367 -24.52 -7.13 2.12
CA ARG A 367 -23.67 -7.56 1.01
C ARG A 367 -22.28 -6.93 1.09
N MET A 368 -22.16 -5.86 1.86
CA MET A 368 -20.89 -5.12 1.99
C MET A 368 -20.73 -4.61 3.42
N LEU A 369 -19.48 -4.64 3.86
CA LEU A 369 -19.01 -4.00 5.08
C LEU A 369 -17.81 -3.12 4.75
N PHE A 370 -17.91 -1.83 5.05
CA PHE A 370 -16.80 -0.90 5.04
C PHE A 370 -16.32 -0.67 6.48
N LEU A 371 -15.08 -1.00 6.76
CA LEU A 371 -14.34 -0.69 7.99
C LEU A 371 -13.34 0.40 7.65
N ILE A 372 -13.51 1.60 8.19
CA ILE A 372 -12.69 2.75 7.86
C ILE A 372 -11.79 3.10 9.05
N GLY A 373 -10.52 2.79 8.91
CA GLY A 373 -9.50 3.00 9.93
C GLY A 373 -8.26 3.73 9.38
N HIS A 374 -7.10 3.20 9.75
CA HIS A 374 -5.79 3.82 9.57
C HIS A 374 -4.82 2.89 8.83
N ASP A 375 -3.70 3.44 8.38
CA ASP A 375 -2.56 2.68 7.85
C ASP A 375 -2.06 1.62 8.85
N THR A 376 -2.07 1.94 10.15
CA THR A 376 -1.71 1.03 11.24
C THR A 376 -2.55 -0.24 11.23
N ASN A 377 -3.86 -0.14 10.96
CA ASN A 377 -4.76 -1.28 10.89
C ASN A 377 -4.45 -2.20 9.70
N LEU A 378 -4.27 -1.61 8.51
CA LEU A 378 -3.91 -2.37 7.30
C LEU A 378 -2.55 -3.05 7.48
N THR A 379 -1.55 -2.30 7.97
CA THR A 379 -0.18 -2.78 8.18
C THR A 379 -0.13 -3.90 9.22
N SER A 380 -0.87 -3.78 10.33
CA SER A 380 -0.90 -4.80 11.37
C SER A 380 -1.60 -6.08 10.90
N ILE A 381 -2.73 -6.00 10.18
CA ILE A 381 -3.37 -7.17 9.56
C ILE A 381 -2.43 -7.81 8.55
N ALA A 382 -1.77 -7.01 7.70
CA ALA A 382 -0.81 -7.52 6.74
C ALA A 382 0.37 -8.23 7.44
N GLY A 383 0.87 -7.68 8.53
CA GLY A 383 1.92 -8.32 9.33
C GLY A 383 1.47 -9.62 9.96
N LEU A 384 0.25 -9.66 10.52
CA LEU A 384 -0.32 -10.83 11.18
C LEU A 384 -0.56 -11.99 10.20
N LEU A 385 -1.02 -11.69 9.00
CA LEU A 385 -1.34 -12.67 7.96
C LEU A 385 -0.22 -12.90 6.94
N GLY A 386 0.92 -12.21 7.04
CA GLY A 386 2.03 -12.31 6.10
C GLY A 386 1.71 -11.79 4.69
N LEU A 387 0.77 -10.84 4.56
CA LEU A 387 0.34 -10.28 3.27
C LEU A 387 1.37 -9.31 2.72
N ASN A 388 1.57 -9.31 1.41
CA ASN A 388 2.44 -8.35 0.72
C ASN A 388 1.83 -7.97 -0.63
N TRP A 389 2.14 -6.75 -1.09
CA TRP A 389 1.69 -6.22 -2.39
C TRP A 389 2.65 -5.20 -2.96
N ILE A 390 2.51 -4.94 -4.25
CA ILE A 390 3.15 -3.79 -4.92
C ILE A 390 2.07 -3.02 -5.66
N VAL A 391 1.93 -1.74 -5.35
CA VAL A 391 0.99 -0.82 -6.01
C VAL A 391 1.71 0.46 -6.39
N ASP A 392 1.51 0.94 -7.61
CA ASP A 392 2.12 2.17 -8.14
C ASP A 392 3.65 2.25 -7.87
N GLY A 393 4.34 1.10 -8.02
CA GLY A 393 5.78 0.96 -7.77
C GLY A 393 6.20 1.03 -6.29
N ARG A 394 5.26 0.98 -5.34
CA ARG A 394 5.49 1.04 -3.90
C ARG A 394 5.16 -0.31 -3.26
N ARG A 395 6.13 -0.86 -2.54
CA ARG A 395 5.99 -2.13 -1.86
C ARG A 395 5.35 -1.92 -0.49
N ASP A 396 4.34 -2.74 -0.18
CA ASP A 396 3.67 -2.82 1.12
C ASP A 396 3.21 -1.44 1.68
N ASP A 397 3.09 -0.44 0.79
CA ASP A 397 2.62 0.88 1.13
C ASP A 397 1.11 0.87 1.38
N THR A 398 0.68 1.64 2.35
CA THR A 398 -0.72 1.83 2.75
C THR A 398 -1.13 3.29 2.57
N PRO A 399 -1.17 3.82 1.33
CA PRO A 399 -1.41 5.24 1.09
C PRO A 399 -2.85 5.64 1.44
N PRO A 400 -3.15 6.94 1.58
CA PRO A 400 -4.50 7.44 1.84
C PRO A 400 -5.54 6.82 0.90
N GLY A 401 -6.65 6.32 1.46
CA GLY A 401 -7.72 5.66 0.72
C GLY A 401 -7.41 4.24 0.23
N GLY A 402 -6.21 3.72 0.48
CA GLY A 402 -5.89 2.31 0.20
C GLY A 402 -6.72 1.37 1.06
N ALA A 403 -7.11 0.21 0.51
CA ALA A 403 -7.93 -0.77 1.22
C ALA A 403 -7.48 -2.21 0.97
N LEU A 404 -7.48 -3.04 2.02
CA LEU A 404 -7.55 -4.49 1.94
C LEU A 404 -8.99 -4.90 1.71
N VAL A 405 -9.23 -5.74 0.71
CA VAL A 405 -10.56 -6.18 0.30
C VAL A 405 -10.63 -7.70 0.41
N PHE A 406 -11.63 -8.19 1.14
CA PHE A 406 -11.91 -9.62 1.25
C PHE A 406 -13.25 -9.91 0.57
N GLU A 407 -13.22 -10.70 -0.49
CA GLU A 407 -14.39 -11.09 -1.28
C GLU A 407 -14.80 -12.51 -0.98
N LEU A 408 -16.03 -12.71 -0.57
CA LEU A 408 -16.65 -14.01 -0.40
C LEU A 408 -17.35 -14.43 -1.70
N TRP A 409 -16.80 -15.45 -2.34
CA TRP A 409 -17.35 -16.06 -3.54
C TRP A 409 -18.03 -17.39 -3.22
N LYS A 410 -19.10 -17.72 -3.90
CA LYS A 410 -19.80 -18.99 -3.79
C LYS A 410 -19.91 -19.67 -5.14
N ASN A 411 -19.50 -20.92 -5.22
CA ASN A 411 -19.73 -21.72 -6.40
C ASN A 411 -21.20 -22.19 -6.41
N ARG A 412 -21.92 -21.87 -7.49
CA ARG A 412 -23.35 -22.19 -7.62
C ARG A 412 -23.65 -23.67 -7.78
N LYS A 413 -22.68 -24.46 -8.29
CA LYS A 413 -22.84 -25.90 -8.52
C LYS A 413 -22.48 -26.73 -7.29
N SER A 414 -21.31 -26.48 -6.71
CA SER A 414 -20.85 -27.22 -5.53
C SER A 414 -21.41 -26.66 -4.22
N GLY A 415 -21.81 -25.38 -4.20
CA GLY A 415 -22.22 -24.68 -2.99
C GLY A 415 -21.02 -24.24 -2.10
N GLU A 416 -19.79 -24.54 -2.49
CA GLU A 416 -18.58 -24.20 -1.74
C GLU A 416 -18.30 -22.70 -1.78
N SER A 417 -17.80 -22.18 -0.65
CA SER A 417 -17.39 -20.80 -0.52
C SER A 417 -15.87 -20.65 -0.54
N SER A 418 -15.39 -19.55 -1.10
CA SER A 418 -13.97 -19.19 -1.12
C SER A 418 -13.79 -17.70 -0.88
N ILE A 419 -12.62 -17.33 -0.36
CA ILE A 419 -12.19 -15.93 -0.16
C ILE A 419 -11.12 -15.59 -1.20
N ARG A 420 -11.24 -14.39 -1.77
CA ARG A 420 -10.18 -13.74 -2.55
C ARG A 420 -9.80 -12.43 -1.87
N THR A 421 -8.53 -12.21 -1.72
CA THR A 421 -8.01 -11.00 -1.05
C THR A 421 -7.33 -10.11 -2.07
N TYR A 422 -7.61 -8.80 -1.99
CA TYR A 422 -7.01 -7.79 -2.87
C TYR A 422 -6.53 -6.61 -2.04
N PHE A 423 -5.58 -5.87 -2.61
CA PHE A 423 -5.29 -4.50 -2.19
C PHE A 423 -5.69 -3.54 -3.32
N THR A 424 -6.46 -2.52 -2.99
CA THR A 424 -6.95 -1.53 -3.96
C THR A 424 -6.58 -0.12 -3.53
N VAL A 425 -6.20 0.74 -4.49
CA VAL A 425 -5.76 2.11 -4.21
C VAL A 425 -5.71 2.95 -5.49
N GLN A 426 -5.95 4.25 -5.39
CA GLN A 426 -5.64 5.22 -6.44
C GLN A 426 -4.12 5.35 -6.60
N THR A 427 -3.63 5.53 -7.83
CA THR A 427 -2.23 5.91 -8.06
C THR A 427 -1.94 7.29 -7.50
N LEU A 428 -0.65 7.62 -7.29
CA LEU A 428 -0.25 8.97 -6.88
C LEU A 428 -0.79 10.04 -7.82
N GLU A 429 -0.77 9.77 -9.13
CA GLU A 429 -1.27 10.70 -10.14
C GLU A 429 -2.80 10.82 -10.12
N GLN A 430 -3.52 9.70 -9.94
CA GLN A 430 -4.99 9.74 -9.79
C GLN A 430 -5.40 10.55 -8.55
N MET A 431 -4.69 10.39 -7.42
CA MET A 431 -4.95 11.19 -6.23
C MET A 431 -4.64 12.67 -6.45
N ARG A 432 -3.45 12.97 -7.02
CA ARG A 432 -3.00 14.34 -7.25
C ARG A 432 -3.94 15.15 -8.14
N THR A 433 -4.47 14.51 -9.20
CA THR A 433 -5.28 15.18 -10.23
C THR A 433 -6.78 15.03 -10.01
N SER A 434 -7.23 14.37 -8.94
CA SER A 434 -8.64 13.95 -8.75
C SER A 434 -9.18 13.25 -10.00
N ALA A 435 -8.39 12.36 -10.58
CA ALA A 435 -8.77 11.67 -11.81
C ALA A 435 -10.08 10.89 -11.63
N GLU A 436 -10.98 11.02 -12.59
CA GLU A 436 -12.21 10.24 -12.60
C GLU A 436 -11.89 8.75 -12.73
N LEU A 437 -12.43 7.94 -11.82
CA LEU A 437 -12.27 6.50 -11.82
C LEU A 437 -13.40 5.86 -12.63
N ARG A 438 -13.03 4.98 -13.56
CA ARG A 438 -13.94 4.25 -14.47
C ARG A 438 -13.36 2.86 -14.74
N LEU A 439 -14.13 1.94 -15.29
CA LEU A 439 -13.62 0.64 -15.74
C LEU A 439 -12.49 0.75 -16.78
N SER A 440 -12.45 1.86 -17.55
CA SER A 440 -11.35 2.19 -18.49
C SER A 440 -10.18 2.93 -17.85
N ASN A 441 -10.33 3.47 -16.64
CA ASN A 441 -9.30 4.13 -15.83
C ASN A 441 -9.48 3.72 -14.37
N PRO A 442 -9.31 2.43 -14.03
CA PRO A 442 -9.55 1.93 -12.69
C PRO A 442 -8.46 2.40 -11.71
N PRO A 443 -8.73 2.40 -10.41
CA PRO A 443 -7.68 2.38 -9.41
C PRO A 443 -6.85 1.10 -9.59
N GLN A 444 -5.65 1.07 -9.04
CA GLN A 444 -4.91 -0.18 -9.00
C GLN A 444 -5.59 -1.15 -8.04
N ARG A 445 -5.74 -2.39 -8.50
CA ARG A 445 -6.26 -3.50 -7.71
C ARG A 445 -5.41 -4.72 -7.97
N VAL A 446 -4.70 -5.19 -6.96
CA VAL A 446 -3.78 -6.31 -7.06
C VAL A 446 -4.25 -7.46 -6.18
N PRO A 447 -4.19 -8.72 -6.66
CA PRO A 447 -4.46 -9.86 -5.82
C PRO A 447 -3.39 -10.00 -4.74
N VAL A 448 -3.81 -10.34 -3.52
CA VAL A 448 -2.92 -10.53 -2.38
C VAL A 448 -2.93 -12.01 -2.01
N PHE A 449 -1.76 -12.63 -2.00
CA PHE A 449 -1.59 -14.02 -1.62
C PHE A 449 -1.63 -14.18 -0.10
N LEU A 450 -2.56 -14.99 0.42
CA LEU A 450 -2.64 -15.34 1.84
C LEU A 450 -1.82 -16.62 2.09
N PRO A 451 -0.65 -16.52 2.74
CA PRO A 451 0.20 -17.67 3.02
C PRO A 451 -0.53 -18.77 3.80
N GLY A 452 -0.33 -20.00 3.40
CA GLY A 452 -0.97 -21.17 4.04
C GLY A 452 -2.43 -21.40 3.64
N CYS A 453 -3.02 -20.56 2.77
CA CYS A 453 -4.40 -20.68 2.32
C CYS A 453 -4.59 -20.51 0.81
N SER A 454 -4.04 -19.43 0.23
CA SER A 454 -4.26 -19.13 -1.19
C SER A 454 -3.72 -20.21 -2.11
N LYS A 455 -4.52 -20.55 -3.12
CA LYS A 455 -4.17 -21.41 -4.26
C LYS A 455 -3.51 -20.58 -5.37
N ALA A 456 -3.16 -21.24 -6.48
CA ALA A 456 -2.52 -20.60 -7.64
C ALA A 456 -3.40 -19.51 -8.31
N ASP A 457 -4.70 -19.57 -8.15
CA ASP A 457 -5.69 -18.59 -8.61
C ASP A 457 -6.03 -17.53 -7.56
N PHE A 458 -5.26 -17.44 -6.48
CA PHE A 458 -5.44 -16.57 -5.31
C PHE A 458 -6.71 -16.86 -4.50
N SER A 459 -7.50 -17.88 -4.84
CA SER A 459 -8.63 -18.28 -4.00
C SER A 459 -8.15 -19.06 -2.77
N CYS A 460 -8.88 -18.90 -1.67
CA CYS A 460 -8.70 -19.66 -0.43
C CYS A 460 -10.05 -20.26 -0.05
N ASN A 461 -10.14 -21.58 0.16
CA ASN A 461 -11.38 -22.21 0.61
C ASN A 461 -11.82 -21.63 1.95
N TRP A 462 -13.13 -21.53 2.19
CA TRP A 462 -13.68 -20.98 3.43
C TRP A 462 -13.10 -21.65 4.69
N LEU A 463 -13.09 -22.98 4.75
CA LEU A 463 -12.58 -23.72 5.93
C LEU A 463 -11.08 -23.49 6.18
N ASP A 464 -10.28 -23.39 5.11
CA ASP A 464 -8.85 -23.10 5.22
C ASP A 464 -8.63 -21.63 5.65
N PHE A 465 -9.46 -20.70 5.15
CA PHE A 465 -9.44 -19.30 5.57
C PHE A 465 -9.76 -19.17 7.06
N GLU A 466 -10.88 -19.73 7.50
CA GLU A 466 -11.31 -19.73 8.90
C GLU A 466 -10.20 -20.29 9.83
N LYS A 467 -9.64 -21.44 9.48
CA LYS A 467 -8.52 -22.06 10.20
C LYS A 467 -7.29 -21.14 10.25
N THR A 468 -6.94 -20.50 9.14
CA THR A 468 -5.78 -19.60 9.05
C THR A 468 -5.97 -18.40 9.97
N ILE A 469 -7.16 -17.78 9.94
CA ILE A 469 -7.45 -16.62 10.79
C ILE A 469 -7.47 -17.02 12.26
N HIS A 470 -8.11 -18.13 12.64
CA HIS A 470 -8.10 -18.61 14.04
C HIS A 470 -6.69 -18.94 14.54
N GLY A 471 -5.79 -19.40 13.67
CA GLY A 471 -4.38 -19.63 14.02
C GLY A 471 -3.58 -18.34 14.22
N ALA A 472 -4.00 -17.24 13.57
CA ALA A 472 -3.30 -15.96 13.64
C ALA A 472 -3.71 -15.10 14.85
N ILE A 473 -5.02 -15.02 15.17
CA ILE A 473 -5.54 -14.18 16.25
C ILE A 473 -5.12 -14.66 17.65
N ASP A 474 -5.10 -13.74 18.61
CA ASP A 474 -4.94 -14.05 20.03
C ASP A 474 -6.30 -14.04 20.73
N PRO A 475 -6.84 -15.20 21.13
CA PRO A 475 -8.13 -15.26 21.81
C PRO A 475 -8.23 -14.42 23.09
N ARG A 476 -7.10 -14.10 23.73
CA ARG A 476 -7.05 -13.27 24.96
C ARG A 476 -7.34 -11.79 24.64
N SER A 477 -7.00 -11.35 23.44
CA SER A 477 -7.17 -9.97 22.99
C SER A 477 -8.52 -9.74 22.28
N VAL A 478 -9.37 -10.77 22.15
CA VAL A 478 -10.71 -10.63 21.55
C VAL A 478 -11.64 -10.00 22.56
N GLN A 479 -12.06 -8.77 22.29
CA GLN A 479 -13.05 -8.07 23.13
C GLN A 479 -14.48 -8.50 22.79
N SER A 480 -15.31 -8.62 23.83
CA SER A 480 -16.76 -8.76 23.67
C SER A 480 -17.36 -7.39 23.38
N ARG A 481 -18.03 -7.25 22.28
CA ARG A 481 -18.86 -6.08 21.92
C ARG A 481 -20.31 -6.27 22.36
#